data_261bd236f90df3e7cd884b4dd62e8949
#
_entry.id   261bd236f90df3e7cd884b4dd62e8949
#
_cell.length_a   1.000
_cell.length_b   1.000
_cell.length_c   1.000
_cell.angle_alpha   90.00
_cell.angle_beta   90.00
_cell.angle_gamma   90.00
#
_symmetry.space_group_name_H-M   'P 1'
#
loop_
_entity.id
_entity.type
_entity.pdbx_description
1 polymer ?
#
loop_
_entity_poly.entity_id
_entity_poly.type
_entity_poly.pdbx_seq_one_letter_code
_entity_poly.pdbx_strand_id
1 'polypeptide(L)'
;MINIIILIDITLGVPRLKEIINAVKNISTPIIYTALENKDELVSAQIVQSRIERTTLEEISSSIREVYTPEMCYIEINLDQKLIAEMHLEVTAATVKNSILLDKKVHSLKIKPRNVEVLNASKITIMPPNGDRTRLFFILQHLKVCLPKVSVSGIANVEKAIINRRKKDAKSDNEDEMVHEIFVESDDLATVMGIPGVDGNNTYSNHVMSVEKVLGIEAARQTIMKEIVTVLSSQCSIDARHTMLVADLMTFKGFVYGITRYGISRMKEGVLMLASFERMTDFLFEAGTHSRKDPINGITESIVTGTPIPLGTGLFKVLHAFPPKETLGVEKRPTILSSIANK
;
A
#
# COMPACT_ATOMS: atom_id res chain seq x y z
N MET A 1 8.65 -17.20 10.71
CA MET A 1 8.94 -16.25 9.62
C MET A 1 9.58 -16.91 8.38
N ILE A 2 10.57 -17.78 8.52
CA ILE A 2 11.31 -18.36 7.38
C ILE A 2 10.42 -19.20 6.46
N ASN A 3 9.45 -19.97 6.97
CA ASN A 3 8.60 -20.84 6.16
C ASN A 3 7.54 -20.10 5.30
N ILE A 4 7.22 -18.85 5.64
CA ILE A 4 6.21 -18.04 4.91
C ILE A 4 6.86 -17.30 3.76
N ILE A 5 8.12 -16.89 3.91
CA ILE A 5 8.91 -16.26 2.84
C ILE A 5 9.05 -17.19 1.62
N ILE A 6 8.96 -18.52 1.84
CA ILE A 6 9.02 -19.52 0.76
C ILE A 6 7.68 -19.67 0.02
N LEU A 7 6.54 -19.34 0.67
CA LEU A 7 5.20 -19.47 0.09
C LEU A 7 4.74 -18.19 -0.62
N ILE A 8 5.25 -17.04 -0.20
CA ILE A 8 5.04 -15.74 -0.86
C ILE A 8 6.43 -15.20 -1.16
N ASP A 9 6.74 -14.95 -2.42
CA ASP A 9 8.00 -14.35 -2.86
C ASP A 9 8.08 -12.89 -2.40
N ILE A 10 8.41 -12.68 -1.11
CA ILE A 10 8.53 -11.33 -0.54
C ILE A 10 9.86 -10.74 -1.01
N THR A 11 9.82 -9.62 -1.70
CA THR A 11 11.03 -8.87 -2.03
C THR A 11 11.66 -8.32 -0.75
N LEU A 12 12.89 -8.74 -0.45
CA LEU A 12 13.66 -8.32 0.71
C LEU A 12 14.95 -7.61 0.29
N GLY A 13 15.56 -6.89 1.21
CA GLY A 13 16.86 -6.25 0.99
C GLY A 13 16.81 -4.97 0.16
N VAL A 14 17.84 -4.73 -0.64
CA VAL A 14 18.04 -3.49 -1.40
C VAL A 14 16.91 -3.16 -2.39
N PRO A 15 16.36 -4.13 -3.15
CA PRO A 15 15.23 -3.85 -4.04
C PRO A 15 14.03 -3.29 -3.29
N ARG A 16 13.68 -3.89 -2.16
CA ARG A 16 12.55 -3.43 -1.33
C ARG A 16 12.82 -2.04 -0.74
N LEU A 17 14.03 -1.79 -0.26
CA LEU A 17 14.40 -0.48 0.24
C LEU A 17 14.28 0.61 -0.83
N LYS A 18 14.67 0.31 -2.08
CA LYS A 18 14.49 1.22 -3.22
C LYS A 18 13.02 1.50 -3.51
N GLU A 19 12.14 0.49 -3.44
CA GLU A 19 10.69 0.67 -3.62
C GLU A 19 10.11 1.64 -2.59
N ILE A 20 10.50 1.48 -1.31
CA ILE A 20 10.02 2.33 -0.21
C ILE A 20 10.53 3.76 -0.38
N ILE A 21 11.85 3.95 -0.55
CA ILE A 21 12.47 5.28 -0.67
C ILE A 21 11.97 6.04 -1.90
N ASN A 22 11.77 5.35 -3.00
CA ASN A 22 11.25 5.96 -4.23
C ASN A 22 9.73 6.14 -4.23
N ALA A 23 9.01 5.66 -3.21
CA ALA A 23 7.55 5.66 -3.11
C ALA A 23 6.90 5.16 -4.42
N VAL A 24 7.29 3.95 -4.84
CA VAL A 24 6.80 3.34 -6.08
C VAL A 24 5.31 3.04 -5.94
N LYS A 25 4.53 3.37 -6.98
CA LYS A 25 3.07 3.17 -6.97
C LYS A 25 2.66 1.70 -7.08
N ASN A 26 3.42 0.92 -7.84
CA ASN A 26 3.16 -0.51 -8.04
C ASN A 26 4.38 -1.25 -7.52
N ILE A 27 4.25 -1.88 -6.37
CA ILE A 27 5.30 -2.71 -5.76
C ILE A 27 5.24 -4.13 -6.31
N SER A 28 6.37 -4.84 -6.27
CA SER A 28 6.46 -6.19 -6.83
C SER A 28 5.60 -7.18 -6.05
N THR A 29 5.55 -7.07 -4.73
CA THR A 29 4.86 -8.01 -3.85
C THR A 29 4.04 -7.25 -2.79
N PRO A 30 2.82 -6.80 -3.14
CA PRO A 30 1.92 -6.17 -2.18
C PRO A 30 1.33 -7.24 -1.26
N ILE A 31 1.53 -7.08 0.06
CA ILE A 31 1.03 -8.01 1.07
C ILE A 31 0.23 -7.24 2.10
N ILE A 32 -0.96 -7.77 2.39
CA ILE A 32 -1.81 -7.30 3.47
C ILE A 32 -1.76 -8.33 4.59
N TYR A 33 -1.39 -7.89 5.77
CA TYR A 33 -1.39 -8.67 6.99
C TYR A 33 -2.75 -8.52 7.66
N THR A 34 -3.57 -9.54 7.56
CA THR A 34 -4.95 -9.51 8.03
C THR A 34 -5.06 -10.17 9.38
N ALA A 35 -5.49 -9.43 10.39
CA ALA A 35 -5.86 -9.96 11.68
C ALA A 35 -7.30 -10.47 11.64
N LEU A 36 -7.58 -11.55 12.37
CA LEU A 36 -8.91 -12.15 12.48
C LEU A 36 -9.59 -11.72 13.77
N GLU A 37 -10.92 -11.63 13.76
CA GLU A 37 -11.72 -11.45 14.99
C GLU A 37 -11.59 -12.69 15.90
N ASN A 38 -11.76 -13.90 15.33
CA ASN A 38 -11.53 -15.16 16.02
C ASN A 38 -10.16 -15.73 15.65
N LYS A 39 -9.16 -15.47 16.50
CA LYS A 39 -7.75 -15.84 16.23
C LYS A 39 -7.44 -17.29 16.53
N ASP A 40 -8.24 -17.94 17.37
CA ASP A 40 -7.93 -19.25 17.95
C ASP A 40 -8.44 -20.42 17.10
N GLU A 41 -9.48 -20.20 16.25
CA GLU A 41 -10.11 -21.23 15.44
C GLU A 41 -9.58 -21.28 14.01
N LEU A 42 -9.05 -22.45 13.62
CA LEU A 42 -8.61 -22.68 12.24
C LEU A 42 -9.76 -22.62 11.23
N VAL A 43 -10.94 -23.15 11.57
CA VAL A 43 -12.11 -23.17 10.68
C VAL A 43 -12.59 -21.76 10.38
N SER A 44 -12.60 -20.88 11.38
CA SER A 44 -12.90 -19.45 11.19
C SER A 44 -11.93 -18.79 10.23
N ALA A 45 -10.63 -19.08 10.37
CA ALA A 45 -9.60 -18.59 9.46
C ALA A 45 -9.80 -19.10 8.02
N GLN A 46 -10.18 -20.37 7.84
CA GLN A 46 -10.46 -20.95 6.51
C GLN A 46 -11.68 -20.30 5.84
N ILE A 47 -12.74 -20.03 6.62
CA ILE A 47 -13.93 -19.33 6.10
C ILE A 47 -13.57 -17.90 5.65
N VAL A 48 -12.79 -17.17 6.43
CA VAL A 48 -12.35 -15.82 6.05
C VAL A 48 -11.40 -15.88 4.84
N GLN A 49 -10.50 -16.86 4.80
CA GLN A 49 -9.64 -17.09 3.62
C GLN A 49 -10.48 -17.28 2.36
N SER A 50 -11.50 -18.12 2.39
CA SER A 50 -12.37 -18.42 1.25
C SER A 50 -13.21 -17.21 0.80
N ARG A 51 -13.50 -16.28 1.71
CA ARG A 51 -14.16 -14.99 1.39
C ARG A 51 -13.20 -13.99 0.75
N ILE A 52 -11.91 -14.05 1.07
CA ILE A 52 -10.87 -13.16 0.55
C ILE A 52 -10.34 -13.64 -0.79
N GLU A 53 -9.97 -14.92 -0.88
CA GLU A 53 -9.34 -15.52 -2.04
C GLU A 53 -10.29 -15.56 -3.23
N ARG A 54 -9.80 -15.17 -4.38
CA ARG A 54 -10.58 -15.21 -5.60
C ARG A 54 -10.78 -16.65 -6.05
N THR A 55 -12.02 -17.12 -6.06
CA THR A 55 -12.37 -18.41 -6.63
C THR A 55 -13.04 -18.25 -7.99
N THR A 56 -12.54 -19.01 -8.97
CA THR A 56 -13.04 -19.02 -10.34
C THR A 56 -14.05 -20.13 -10.54
N LEU A 57 -14.90 -19.99 -11.58
CA LEU A 57 -15.88 -21.03 -11.90
C LEU A 57 -15.21 -22.35 -12.31
N GLU A 58 -13.99 -22.30 -12.87
CA GLU A 58 -13.20 -23.48 -13.23
C GLU A 58 -12.87 -24.33 -12.00
N GLU A 59 -12.49 -23.71 -10.90
CA GLU A 59 -12.11 -24.39 -9.66
C GLU A 59 -13.28 -25.08 -8.97
N ILE A 60 -14.50 -24.53 -9.09
CA ILE A 60 -15.71 -25.03 -8.42
C ILE A 60 -16.49 -26.02 -9.29
N SER A 61 -16.24 -26.04 -10.61
CA SER A 61 -16.98 -26.88 -11.54
C SER A 61 -16.34 -28.25 -11.74
N SER A 62 -17.12 -29.31 -11.59
CA SER A 62 -16.67 -30.67 -11.94
C SER A 62 -16.58 -30.87 -13.45
N SER A 63 -17.48 -30.26 -14.22
CA SER A 63 -17.45 -30.30 -15.69
C SER A 63 -18.25 -29.17 -16.31
N ILE A 64 -17.72 -28.63 -17.42
CA ILE A 64 -18.41 -27.68 -18.31
C ILE A 64 -18.63 -28.41 -19.64
N ARG A 65 -19.86 -28.62 -20.04
CA ARG A 65 -20.22 -29.39 -21.24
C ARG A 65 -21.00 -28.53 -22.23
N GLU A 66 -20.69 -28.71 -23.49
CA GLU A 66 -21.48 -28.17 -24.59
C GLU A 66 -22.49 -29.22 -25.04
N VAL A 67 -23.74 -28.87 -25.05
CA VAL A 67 -24.82 -29.76 -25.49
C VAL A 67 -25.43 -29.20 -26.76
N TYR A 68 -25.36 -29.99 -27.81
CA TYR A 68 -25.96 -29.67 -29.11
C TYR A 68 -27.12 -30.61 -29.34
N THR A 69 -28.33 -30.08 -29.30
CA THR A 69 -29.55 -30.81 -29.70
C THR A 69 -30.07 -30.20 -31.03
N PRO A 70 -30.88 -30.93 -31.81
CA PRO A 70 -31.42 -30.38 -33.06
C PRO A 70 -32.23 -29.08 -32.87
N GLU A 71 -32.81 -28.88 -31.69
CA GLU A 71 -33.67 -27.75 -31.37
C GLU A 71 -32.93 -26.63 -30.67
N MET A 72 -31.99 -26.96 -29.78
CA MET A 72 -31.30 -25.98 -28.91
C MET A 72 -29.84 -26.34 -28.70
N CYS A 73 -29.02 -25.30 -28.54
CA CYS A 73 -27.60 -25.43 -28.12
C CYS A 73 -27.42 -24.68 -26.81
N TYR A 74 -26.82 -25.33 -25.81
CA TYR A 74 -26.58 -24.73 -24.51
C TYR A 74 -25.31 -25.23 -23.86
N ILE A 75 -24.80 -24.51 -22.88
CA ILE A 75 -23.67 -24.93 -22.03
C ILE A 75 -24.24 -25.39 -20.69
N GLU A 76 -23.87 -26.59 -20.28
CA GLU A 76 -24.20 -27.19 -18.98
C GLU A 76 -22.98 -27.11 -18.08
N ILE A 77 -23.13 -26.51 -16.89
CA ILE A 77 -22.11 -26.39 -15.86
C ILE A 77 -22.55 -27.27 -14.70
N ASN A 78 -21.72 -28.22 -14.30
CA ASN A 78 -21.92 -29.03 -13.13
C ASN A 78 -20.99 -28.58 -12.01
N LEU A 79 -21.56 -28.12 -10.89
CA LEU A 79 -20.82 -27.68 -9.71
C LEU A 79 -20.48 -28.89 -8.83
N ASP A 80 -19.26 -28.87 -8.28
CA ASP A 80 -18.81 -29.89 -7.31
C ASP A 80 -19.15 -29.44 -5.88
N GLN A 81 -20.25 -29.97 -5.33
CA GLN A 81 -20.70 -29.62 -3.99
C GLN A 81 -19.76 -30.11 -2.88
N LYS A 82 -18.98 -31.20 -3.14
CA LYS A 82 -18.02 -31.68 -2.15
C LYS A 82 -16.86 -30.72 -2.00
N LEU A 83 -16.33 -30.27 -3.11
CA LEU A 83 -15.22 -29.30 -3.17
C LEU A 83 -15.64 -27.96 -2.56
N ILE A 84 -16.85 -27.48 -2.86
CA ILE A 84 -17.44 -26.27 -2.27
C ILE A 84 -17.52 -26.39 -0.74
N ALA A 85 -17.92 -27.55 -0.22
CA ALA A 85 -18.02 -27.81 1.22
C ALA A 85 -16.62 -27.90 1.87
N GLU A 86 -15.66 -28.58 1.22
CA GLU A 86 -14.27 -28.70 1.70
C GLU A 86 -13.54 -27.35 1.76
N MET A 87 -13.78 -26.48 0.80
CA MET A 87 -13.22 -25.13 0.76
C MET A 87 -13.99 -24.12 1.63
N HIS A 88 -15.03 -24.54 2.34
CA HIS A 88 -15.90 -23.66 3.14
C HIS A 88 -16.48 -22.46 2.38
N LEU A 89 -16.75 -22.62 1.08
CA LEU A 89 -17.27 -21.54 0.24
C LEU A 89 -18.78 -21.35 0.49
N GLU A 90 -19.20 -20.10 0.69
CA GLU A 90 -20.62 -19.72 0.80
C GLU A 90 -21.25 -19.53 -0.60
N VAL A 91 -21.07 -20.50 -1.48
CA VAL A 91 -21.50 -20.42 -2.89
C VAL A 91 -22.70 -21.31 -3.15
N THR A 92 -23.76 -20.70 -3.70
CA THR A 92 -24.97 -21.40 -4.17
C THR A 92 -25.10 -21.26 -5.69
N ALA A 93 -25.86 -22.15 -6.34
CA ALA A 93 -26.10 -22.03 -7.77
C ALA A 93 -26.74 -20.68 -8.18
N ALA A 94 -27.49 -20.05 -7.27
CA ALA A 94 -28.06 -18.73 -7.48
C ALA A 94 -26.99 -17.61 -7.44
N THR A 95 -26.01 -17.71 -6.53
CA THR A 95 -24.88 -16.76 -6.48
C THR A 95 -24.01 -16.89 -7.73
N VAL A 96 -23.72 -18.11 -8.18
CA VAL A 96 -22.99 -18.36 -9.44
C VAL A 96 -23.72 -17.76 -10.64
N LYS A 97 -25.05 -17.91 -10.74
CA LYS A 97 -25.86 -17.26 -11.79
C LYS A 97 -25.67 -15.74 -11.77
N ASN A 98 -25.73 -15.12 -10.59
CA ASN A 98 -25.56 -13.67 -10.47
C ASN A 98 -24.14 -13.23 -10.85
N SER A 99 -23.11 -13.96 -10.44
CA SER A 99 -21.71 -13.68 -10.80
C SER A 99 -21.48 -13.77 -12.33
N ILE A 100 -22.06 -14.77 -12.98
CA ILE A 100 -22.01 -14.90 -14.45
C ILE A 100 -22.64 -13.70 -15.15
N LEU A 101 -23.76 -13.19 -14.63
CA LEU A 101 -24.48 -12.05 -15.22
C LEU A 101 -23.75 -10.71 -14.97
N LEU A 102 -23.01 -10.58 -13.88
CA LEU A 102 -22.25 -9.37 -13.51
C LEU A 102 -20.91 -9.27 -14.22
N ASP A 103 -20.34 -10.37 -14.69
CA ASP A 103 -19.05 -10.36 -15.37
C ASP A 103 -19.11 -9.54 -16.66
N LYS A 104 -18.18 -8.59 -16.80
CA LYS A 104 -18.13 -7.64 -17.95
C LYS A 104 -17.94 -8.37 -19.28
N LYS A 105 -17.19 -9.47 -19.32
CA LYS A 105 -16.93 -10.24 -20.55
C LYS A 105 -18.17 -10.99 -21.01
N VAL A 106 -18.90 -11.58 -20.08
CA VAL A 106 -20.17 -12.29 -20.34
C VAL A 106 -21.27 -11.28 -20.68
N HIS A 107 -21.30 -10.14 -20.01
CA HIS A 107 -22.25 -9.06 -20.31
C HIS A 107 -22.09 -8.49 -21.73
N SER A 108 -20.87 -8.46 -22.27
CA SER A 108 -20.62 -8.02 -23.66
C SER A 108 -21.33 -8.88 -24.70
N LEU A 109 -21.63 -10.13 -24.37
CA LEU A 109 -22.37 -11.08 -25.21
C LEU A 109 -23.91 -10.93 -25.12
N LYS A 110 -24.40 -9.92 -24.36
CA LYS A 110 -25.83 -9.61 -24.18
C LYS A 110 -26.66 -10.77 -23.63
N ILE A 111 -26.07 -11.58 -22.74
CA ILE A 111 -26.79 -12.64 -22.05
C ILE A 111 -27.76 -12.02 -21.05
N LYS A 112 -29.03 -12.36 -21.19
CA LYS A 112 -30.11 -11.90 -20.29
C LYS A 112 -30.26 -12.89 -19.11
N PRO A 113 -30.80 -12.45 -17.96
CA PRO A 113 -31.09 -13.34 -16.82
C PRO A 113 -31.99 -14.54 -17.15
N ARG A 114 -32.80 -14.45 -18.19
CA ARG A 114 -33.66 -15.53 -18.71
C ARG A 114 -32.87 -16.62 -19.43
N ASN A 115 -31.68 -16.29 -19.91
CA ASN A 115 -30.84 -17.24 -20.65
C ASN A 115 -29.99 -18.13 -19.73
N VAL A 116 -29.97 -17.83 -18.43
CA VAL A 116 -29.27 -18.61 -17.41
C VAL A 116 -30.28 -19.24 -16.48
N GLU A 117 -30.45 -20.55 -16.59
CA GLU A 117 -31.39 -21.32 -15.79
C GLU A 117 -30.66 -22.22 -14.79
N VAL A 118 -31.14 -22.23 -13.56
CA VAL A 118 -30.66 -23.14 -12.52
C VAL A 118 -31.59 -24.32 -12.48
N LEU A 119 -31.15 -25.47 -12.94
CA LEU A 119 -31.94 -26.71 -12.93
C LEU A 119 -31.97 -27.35 -11.54
N ASN A 120 -30.79 -27.49 -10.92
CA ASN A 120 -30.61 -28.06 -9.60
C ASN A 120 -29.57 -27.26 -8.81
N ALA A 121 -29.41 -27.59 -7.52
CA ALA A 121 -28.37 -26.97 -6.69
C ALA A 121 -26.93 -27.16 -7.27
N SER A 122 -26.71 -28.18 -8.11
CA SER A 122 -25.41 -28.48 -8.74
C SER A 122 -25.36 -28.24 -10.24
N LYS A 123 -26.48 -27.92 -10.91
CA LYS A 123 -26.53 -27.80 -12.38
C LYS A 123 -27.05 -26.42 -12.82
N ILE A 124 -26.29 -25.77 -13.67
CA ILE A 124 -26.63 -24.49 -14.28
C ILE A 124 -26.55 -24.65 -15.80
N THR A 125 -27.58 -24.21 -16.50
CA THR A 125 -27.61 -24.17 -17.97
C THR A 125 -27.59 -22.75 -18.47
N ILE A 126 -26.76 -22.50 -19.50
CA ILE A 126 -26.62 -21.20 -20.14
C ILE A 126 -27.03 -21.33 -21.60
N MET A 127 -28.09 -20.64 -21.99
CA MET A 127 -28.56 -20.58 -23.36
C MET A 127 -27.97 -19.33 -24.03
N PRO A 128 -27.42 -19.42 -25.23
CA PRO A 128 -27.01 -18.26 -25.99
C PRO A 128 -28.22 -17.39 -26.37
N PRO A 129 -28.06 -16.08 -26.55
CA PRO A 129 -29.14 -15.22 -27.02
C PRO A 129 -29.56 -15.63 -28.43
N ASN A 130 -30.86 -15.59 -28.71
CA ASN A 130 -31.40 -15.93 -30.02
C ASN A 130 -30.73 -15.12 -31.16
N GLY A 131 -30.18 -15.84 -32.12
CA GLY A 131 -29.47 -15.27 -33.27
C GLY A 131 -29.34 -16.29 -34.43
N ASP A 132 -28.66 -15.86 -35.50
CA ASP A 132 -28.35 -16.74 -36.61
C ASP A 132 -27.52 -17.95 -36.19
N ARG A 133 -27.73 -19.13 -36.74
CA ARG A 133 -27.05 -20.39 -36.36
C ARG A 133 -25.53 -20.28 -36.40
N THR A 134 -24.97 -19.57 -37.34
CA THR A 134 -23.50 -19.34 -37.43
C THR A 134 -22.97 -18.51 -36.30
N ARG A 135 -23.69 -17.46 -35.87
CA ARG A 135 -23.32 -16.61 -34.74
C ARG A 135 -23.45 -17.35 -33.41
N LEU A 136 -24.44 -18.26 -33.28
CA LEU A 136 -24.63 -19.08 -32.09
C LEU A 136 -23.39 -19.94 -31.78
N PHE A 137 -22.80 -20.56 -32.78
CA PHE A 137 -21.58 -21.34 -32.60
C PHE A 137 -20.42 -20.49 -32.07
N PHE A 138 -20.18 -19.33 -32.66
CA PHE A 138 -19.10 -18.44 -32.18
C PHE A 138 -19.36 -17.90 -30.77
N ILE A 139 -20.62 -17.60 -30.43
CA ILE A 139 -21.00 -17.16 -29.07
C ILE A 139 -20.74 -18.28 -28.07
N LEU A 140 -21.10 -19.52 -28.39
CA LEU A 140 -20.84 -20.69 -27.51
C LEU A 140 -19.34 -20.91 -27.30
N GLN A 141 -18.54 -20.83 -28.38
CA GLN A 141 -17.08 -20.98 -28.26
C GLN A 141 -16.47 -19.84 -27.42
N HIS A 142 -16.95 -18.62 -27.59
CA HIS A 142 -16.50 -17.51 -26.76
C HIS A 142 -16.92 -17.67 -25.30
N LEU A 143 -18.13 -18.12 -25.04
CA LEU A 143 -18.61 -18.42 -23.69
C LEU A 143 -17.76 -19.51 -23.02
N LYS A 144 -17.43 -20.57 -23.75
CA LYS A 144 -16.56 -21.66 -23.26
C LYS A 144 -15.22 -21.14 -22.75
N VAL A 145 -14.65 -20.14 -23.39
CA VAL A 145 -13.36 -19.53 -22.99
C VAL A 145 -13.52 -18.54 -21.84
N CYS A 146 -14.67 -17.86 -21.77
CA CYS A 146 -14.91 -16.83 -20.77
C CYS A 146 -15.43 -17.38 -19.43
N LEU A 147 -16.33 -18.37 -19.47
CA LEU A 147 -16.98 -18.92 -18.28
C LEU A 147 -16.01 -19.46 -17.22
N PRO A 148 -14.98 -20.24 -17.55
CA PRO A 148 -14.01 -20.72 -16.57
C PRO A 148 -13.37 -19.62 -15.73
N LYS A 149 -13.16 -18.46 -16.35
CA LYS A 149 -12.46 -17.31 -15.75
C LYS A 149 -13.36 -16.37 -14.94
N VAL A 150 -14.66 -16.64 -14.88
CA VAL A 150 -15.61 -15.85 -14.09
C VAL A 150 -15.30 -16.03 -12.61
N SER A 151 -15.12 -14.93 -11.88
CA SER A 151 -14.97 -14.97 -10.43
C SER A 151 -16.34 -15.16 -9.77
N VAL A 152 -16.46 -16.18 -8.95
CA VAL A 152 -17.70 -16.55 -8.26
C VAL A 152 -17.73 -16.02 -6.83
N SER A 153 -16.61 -16.12 -6.12
CA SER A 153 -16.43 -15.64 -4.75
C SER A 153 -15.08 -14.93 -4.60
N GLY A 154 -14.93 -14.18 -3.54
CA GLY A 154 -13.70 -13.47 -3.22
C GLY A 154 -13.52 -12.13 -3.93
N ILE A 155 -12.38 -11.51 -3.67
CA ILE A 155 -11.99 -10.22 -4.23
C ILE A 155 -11.28 -10.45 -5.55
N ALA A 156 -11.69 -9.75 -6.60
CA ALA A 156 -11.18 -9.96 -7.96
C ALA A 156 -9.65 -9.72 -8.10
N ASN A 157 -9.08 -8.87 -7.26
CA ASN A 157 -7.66 -8.49 -7.30
C ASN A 157 -6.78 -9.34 -6.35
N VAL A 158 -7.35 -10.31 -5.64
CA VAL A 158 -6.60 -11.21 -4.76
C VAL A 158 -6.30 -12.50 -5.49
N GLU A 159 -5.03 -12.82 -5.62
CA GLU A 159 -4.60 -14.08 -6.25
C GLU A 159 -4.44 -15.19 -5.21
N LYS A 160 -3.86 -14.86 -4.05
CA LYS A 160 -3.57 -15.84 -2.99
C LYS A 160 -3.83 -15.28 -1.61
N ALA A 161 -4.37 -16.11 -0.73
CA ALA A 161 -4.50 -15.85 0.69
C ALA A 161 -3.93 -17.05 1.47
N ILE A 162 -2.97 -16.82 2.36
CA ILE A 162 -2.26 -17.87 3.09
C ILE A 162 -2.46 -17.70 4.59
N ILE A 163 -2.92 -18.75 5.26
CA ILE A 163 -3.07 -18.77 6.71
C ILE A 163 -1.69 -19.01 7.35
N ASN A 164 -1.27 -18.06 8.17
CA ASN A 164 -0.09 -18.16 8.99
C ASN A 164 -0.46 -18.53 10.42
N ARG A 165 0.27 -19.47 11.00
CA ARG A 165 0.14 -19.85 12.42
C ARG A 165 1.29 -19.25 13.22
N ARG A 166 0.97 -18.40 14.17
CA ARG A 166 1.94 -17.76 15.06
C ARG A 166 1.66 -18.14 16.51
N LYS A 167 2.70 -18.45 17.27
CA LYS A 167 2.58 -18.61 18.74
C LYS A 167 2.33 -17.24 19.38
N LYS A 168 1.38 -17.16 20.31
CA LYS A 168 0.94 -15.91 20.95
C LYS A 168 2.06 -15.21 21.72
N ASP A 169 2.89 -15.99 22.43
CA ASP A 169 4.07 -15.49 23.12
C ASP A 169 5.27 -16.42 22.92
N ALA A 170 6.44 -15.85 22.60
CA ALA A 170 7.69 -16.59 22.48
C ALA A 170 8.18 -17.21 23.81
N LYS A 171 7.48 -16.97 24.93
CA LYS A 171 7.83 -17.42 26.29
C LYS A 171 6.86 -18.47 26.87
N SER A 172 5.70 -18.70 26.24
CA SER A 172 4.77 -19.74 26.67
C SER A 172 5.09 -21.05 25.96
N ASP A 173 5.53 -22.05 26.69
CA ASP A 173 5.77 -23.42 26.19
C ASP A 173 4.47 -24.20 25.88
N ASN A 174 3.31 -23.56 26.06
CA ASN A 174 2.02 -24.16 25.77
C ASN A 174 1.79 -24.14 24.24
N GLU A 175 1.77 -25.34 23.66
CA GLU A 175 1.51 -25.54 22.20
C GLU A 175 0.08 -25.16 21.80
N ASP A 176 -0.82 -24.94 22.76
CA ASP A 176 -2.27 -24.75 22.54
C ASP A 176 -2.68 -23.29 22.22
N GLU A 177 -1.79 -22.32 22.40
CA GLU A 177 -2.10 -20.92 22.09
C GLU A 177 -1.57 -20.48 20.71
N MET A 178 -2.12 -21.09 19.65
CA MET A 178 -1.81 -20.69 18.28
C MET A 178 -2.74 -19.57 17.83
N VAL A 179 -2.19 -18.49 17.30
CA VAL A 179 -2.94 -17.40 16.68
C VAL A 179 -2.85 -17.53 15.17
N HIS A 180 -4.00 -17.48 14.51
CA HIS A 180 -4.10 -17.51 13.06
C HIS A 180 -4.15 -16.08 12.50
N GLU A 181 -3.28 -15.79 11.52
CA GLU A 181 -3.24 -14.55 10.75
C GLU A 181 -3.33 -14.93 9.27
N ILE A 182 -3.95 -14.09 8.43
CA ILE A 182 -4.01 -14.34 6.99
C ILE A 182 -3.12 -13.32 6.28
N PHE A 183 -2.27 -13.81 5.38
CA PHE A 183 -1.48 -12.98 4.48
C PHE A 183 -2.13 -13.00 3.11
N VAL A 184 -2.49 -11.82 2.63
CA VAL A 184 -3.21 -11.63 1.38
C VAL A 184 -2.31 -10.91 0.40
N GLU A 185 -2.13 -11.47 -0.78
CA GLU A 185 -1.39 -10.83 -1.88
C GLU A 185 -2.35 -9.95 -2.68
N SER A 186 -2.39 -8.66 -2.35
CA SER A 186 -3.25 -7.67 -3.01
C SER A 186 -2.87 -6.24 -2.64
N ASP A 187 -3.24 -5.29 -3.51
CA ASP A 187 -3.14 -3.84 -3.27
C ASP A 187 -4.39 -3.26 -2.59
N ASP A 188 -5.50 -4.00 -2.55
CA ASP A 188 -6.83 -3.49 -2.22
C ASP A 188 -7.14 -3.63 -0.72
N LEU A 189 -6.45 -2.81 0.11
CA LEU A 189 -6.58 -2.82 1.56
C LEU A 189 -8.01 -2.55 2.03
N ALA A 190 -8.73 -1.62 1.37
CA ALA A 190 -10.07 -1.21 1.81
C ALA A 190 -11.09 -2.35 1.71
N THR A 191 -11.05 -3.12 0.62
CA THR A 191 -11.97 -4.24 0.42
C THR A 191 -11.68 -5.38 1.38
N VAL A 192 -10.40 -5.68 1.62
CA VAL A 192 -9.99 -6.72 2.58
C VAL A 192 -10.41 -6.39 4.00
N MET A 193 -10.24 -5.12 4.44
CA MET A 193 -10.67 -4.68 5.77
C MET A 193 -12.20 -4.72 5.96
N GLY A 194 -12.97 -4.65 4.87
CA GLY A 194 -14.45 -4.69 4.90
C GLY A 194 -15.06 -6.09 4.95
N ILE A 195 -14.26 -7.16 4.91
CA ILE A 195 -14.77 -8.53 4.92
C ILE A 195 -15.19 -8.94 6.35
N PRO A 196 -16.38 -9.53 6.53
CA PRO A 196 -16.82 -10.00 7.83
C PRO A 196 -15.91 -11.12 8.35
N GLY A 197 -15.46 -10.97 9.60
CA GLY A 197 -14.50 -11.84 10.27
C GLY A 197 -13.05 -11.31 10.27
N VAL A 198 -12.79 -10.21 9.57
CA VAL A 198 -11.50 -9.50 9.57
C VAL A 198 -11.52 -8.39 10.62
N ASP A 199 -10.51 -8.35 11.47
CA ASP A 199 -10.26 -7.24 12.39
C ASP A 199 -9.58 -6.09 11.64
N GLY A 200 -10.37 -5.12 11.18
CA GLY A 200 -9.87 -3.98 10.43
C GLY A 200 -8.90 -3.08 11.21
N ASN A 201 -8.99 -3.05 12.55
CA ASN A 201 -8.12 -2.20 13.37
C ASN A 201 -6.67 -2.71 13.42
N ASN A 202 -6.50 -4.03 13.37
CA ASN A 202 -5.19 -4.68 13.44
C ASN A 202 -4.67 -5.14 12.07
N THR A 203 -5.41 -4.85 11.00
CA THR A 203 -5.01 -5.16 9.63
C THR A 203 -4.13 -4.05 9.06
N TYR A 204 -3.00 -4.39 8.45
CA TYR A 204 -2.08 -3.43 7.84
C TYR A 204 -1.49 -3.98 6.54
N SER A 205 -0.98 -3.09 5.69
CA SER A 205 -0.33 -3.45 4.42
C SER A 205 1.11 -2.98 4.40
N ASN A 206 1.95 -3.70 3.66
CA ASN A 206 3.31 -3.25 3.35
C ASN A 206 3.33 -2.17 2.27
N HIS A 207 2.22 -1.95 1.54
CA HIS A 207 2.15 -1.00 0.44
C HIS A 207 1.80 0.41 0.94
N VAL A 208 2.81 1.29 0.97
CA VAL A 208 2.71 2.65 1.51
C VAL A 208 1.61 3.49 0.83
N MET A 209 1.48 3.41 -0.50
CA MET A 209 0.50 4.20 -1.24
C MET A 209 -0.95 3.73 -1.01
N SER A 210 -1.18 2.43 -0.80
CA SER A 210 -2.50 1.91 -0.43
C SER A 210 -2.89 2.33 0.99
N VAL A 211 -1.93 2.31 1.92
CA VAL A 211 -2.13 2.79 3.29
C VAL A 211 -2.43 4.29 3.31
N GLU A 212 -1.73 5.12 2.52
CA GLU A 212 -2.01 6.55 2.40
C GLU A 212 -3.45 6.81 1.96
N LYS A 213 -3.92 6.08 0.95
CA LYS A 213 -5.29 6.25 0.41
C LYS A 213 -6.39 5.86 1.38
N VAL A 214 -6.18 4.80 2.18
CA VAL A 214 -7.23 4.21 3.03
C VAL A 214 -7.16 4.76 4.45
N LEU A 215 -5.97 4.78 5.05
CA LEU A 215 -5.76 5.12 6.46
C LEU A 215 -5.17 6.53 6.66
N GLY A 216 -4.73 7.18 5.59
CA GLY A 216 -4.18 8.52 5.62
C GLY A 216 -2.66 8.59 5.80
N ILE A 217 -2.14 9.84 5.83
CA ILE A 217 -0.71 10.12 5.75
C ILE A 217 0.08 9.69 7.01
N GLU A 218 -0.52 9.80 8.19
CA GLU A 218 0.15 9.40 9.45
C GLU A 218 0.35 7.88 9.52
N ALA A 219 -0.64 7.11 9.05
CA ALA A 219 -0.51 5.66 8.93
C ALA A 219 0.56 5.28 7.90
N ALA A 220 0.63 5.99 6.77
CA ALA A 220 1.67 5.79 5.77
C ALA A 220 3.06 6.10 6.33
N ARG A 221 3.21 7.15 7.12
CA ARG A 221 4.44 7.48 7.85
C ARG A 221 4.89 6.32 8.74
N GLN A 222 3.99 5.78 9.54
CA GLN A 222 4.29 4.63 10.41
C GLN A 222 4.66 3.38 9.59
N THR A 223 3.99 3.15 8.49
CA THR A 223 4.28 2.03 7.58
C THR A 223 5.68 2.17 6.98
N ILE A 224 6.07 3.36 6.52
CA ILE A 224 7.43 3.61 6.00
C ILE A 224 8.48 3.27 7.06
N MET A 225 8.31 3.75 8.30
CA MET A 225 9.26 3.48 9.38
C MET A 225 9.35 1.97 9.67
N LYS A 226 8.21 1.29 9.80
CA LYS A 226 8.14 -0.14 10.10
C LYS A 226 8.80 -0.98 9.00
N GLU A 227 8.50 -0.69 7.75
CA GLU A 227 9.04 -1.41 6.60
C GLU A 227 10.56 -1.21 6.46
N ILE A 228 11.07 0.01 6.60
CA ILE A 228 12.52 0.27 6.57
C ILE A 228 13.23 -0.48 7.69
N VAL A 229 12.71 -0.43 8.93
CA VAL A 229 13.28 -1.15 10.06
C VAL A 229 13.27 -2.66 9.80
N THR A 230 12.17 -3.21 9.28
CA THR A 230 12.05 -4.64 8.97
C THR A 230 13.09 -5.10 7.95
N VAL A 231 13.27 -4.31 6.87
CA VAL A 231 14.26 -4.63 5.82
C VAL A 231 15.69 -4.54 6.36
N LEU A 232 16.00 -3.52 7.15
CA LEU A 232 17.37 -3.29 7.67
C LEU A 232 17.73 -4.15 8.87
N SER A 233 16.75 -4.58 9.67
CA SER A 233 16.99 -5.40 10.86
C SER A 233 17.66 -6.74 10.56
N SER A 234 17.55 -7.24 9.34
CA SER A 234 18.23 -8.46 8.89
C SER A 234 19.74 -8.27 8.67
N GLN A 235 20.20 -7.04 8.46
CA GLN A 235 21.61 -6.74 8.13
C GLN A 235 22.33 -5.93 9.20
N CYS A 236 21.66 -4.92 9.77
CA CYS A 236 22.24 -4.06 10.81
C CYS A 236 21.14 -3.49 11.71
N SER A 237 21.51 -3.25 12.98
CA SER A 237 20.64 -2.53 13.92
C SER A 237 20.79 -1.02 13.69
N ILE A 238 19.73 -0.38 13.21
CA ILE A 238 19.68 1.08 13.01
C ILE A 238 18.76 1.68 14.05
N ASP A 239 19.14 2.83 14.62
CA ASP A 239 18.30 3.58 15.53
C ASP A 239 17.03 4.08 14.76
N ALA A 240 15.86 3.83 15.35
CA ALA A 240 14.57 4.21 14.78
C ALA A 240 14.45 5.71 14.51
N ARG A 241 15.25 6.57 15.13
CA ARG A 241 15.26 8.01 14.90
C ARG A 241 15.68 8.37 13.46
N HIS A 242 16.61 7.63 12.88
CA HIS A 242 17.04 7.87 11.49
C HIS A 242 15.92 7.53 10.50
N THR A 243 15.22 6.41 10.72
CA THR A 243 14.08 6.03 9.87
C THR A 243 12.91 7.00 10.03
N MET A 244 12.70 7.52 11.25
CA MET A 244 11.70 8.54 11.52
C MET A 244 11.95 9.84 10.73
N LEU A 245 13.20 10.33 10.70
CA LEU A 245 13.56 11.53 9.93
C LEU A 245 13.31 11.33 8.42
N VAL A 246 13.60 10.16 7.88
CA VAL A 246 13.34 9.83 6.48
C VAL A 246 11.84 9.82 6.21
N ALA A 247 11.05 9.16 7.06
CA ALA A 247 9.60 9.11 6.92
C ALA A 247 8.97 10.51 7.03
N ASP A 248 9.43 11.33 7.98
CA ASP A 248 8.97 12.71 8.14
C ASP A 248 9.25 13.56 6.89
N LEU A 249 10.44 13.41 6.30
CA LEU A 249 10.77 14.11 5.05
C LEU A 249 9.85 13.68 3.90
N MET A 250 9.49 12.40 3.81
CA MET A 250 8.65 11.89 2.74
C MET A 250 7.17 12.31 2.87
N THR A 251 6.70 12.61 4.09
CA THR A 251 5.25 12.77 4.38
C THR A 251 4.83 14.16 4.82
N PHE A 252 5.77 15.10 5.10
CA PHE A 252 5.46 16.41 5.71
C PHE A 252 4.54 17.32 4.88
N LYS A 253 4.45 17.14 3.58
CA LYS A 253 3.55 17.92 2.69
C LYS A 253 2.11 17.37 2.65
N GLY A 254 1.79 16.29 3.39
CA GLY A 254 0.48 15.64 3.38
C GLY A 254 0.27 14.59 2.28
N PHE A 255 1.28 14.36 1.47
CA PHE A 255 1.35 13.31 0.45
C PHE A 255 2.67 12.57 0.57
N VAL A 256 2.68 11.30 0.17
CA VAL A 256 3.93 10.53 0.13
C VAL A 256 4.72 10.87 -1.12
N TYR A 257 5.89 11.45 -0.92
CA TYR A 257 6.86 11.72 -1.98
C TYR A 257 8.10 10.85 -1.81
N GLY A 258 8.54 10.23 -2.90
CA GLY A 258 9.82 9.50 -2.88
C GLY A 258 11.02 10.45 -2.86
N ILE A 259 12.13 9.97 -2.27
CA ILE A 259 13.42 10.69 -2.25
C ILE A 259 14.10 10.51 -3.62
N THR A 260 13.47 11.05 -4.65
CA THR A 260 13.96 11.08 -6.02
C THR A 260 14.10 12.54 -6.46
N ARG A 261 14.84 12.80 -7.54
CA ARG A 261 14.98 14.16 -8.11
C ARG A 261 13.64 14.88 -8.31
N TYR A 262 12.61 14.16 -8.74
CA TYR A 262 11.26 14.71 -8.94
C TYR A 262 10.49 14.90 -7.62
N GLY A 263 10.67 14.00 -6.66
CA GLY A 263 10.05 14.11 -5.35
C GLY A 263 10.65 15.25 -4.54
N ILE A 264 11.99 15.36 -4.49
CA ILE A 264 12.69 16.42 -3.76
C ILE A 264 12.34 17.80 -4.30
N SER A 265 12.18 17.96 -5.62
CA SER A 265 11.77 19.25 -6.21
C SER A 265 10.38 19.71 -5.75
N ARG A 266 9.50 18.76 -5.36
CA ARG A 266 8.18 19.07 -4.79
C ARG A 266 8.21 19.28 -3.27
N MET A 267 9.18 18.67 -2.59
CA MET A 267 9.33 18.79 -1.13
C MET A 267 10.03 20.07 -0.70
N LYS A 268 11.05 20.50 -1.43
CA LYS A 268 11.96 21.59 -1.05
C LYS A 268 11.88 22.74 -2.05
N GLU A 269 12.09 23.95 -1.54
CA GLU A 269 12.00 25.19 -2.32
C GLU A 269 13.37 25.85 -2.56
N GLY A 270 14.40 25.50 -1.76
CA GLY A 270 15.76 26.04 -1.89
C GLY A 270 16.40 25.66 -3.22
N VAL A 271 16.79 26.65 -4.01
CA VAL A 271 17.36 26.44 -5.35
C VAL A 271 18.71 25.75 -5.28
N LEU A 272 19.60 26.22 -4.36
CA LEU A 272 20.94 25.67 -4.20
C LEU A 272 20.91 24.22 -3.68
N MET A 273 19.96 23.91 -2.79
CA MET A 273 19.75 22.55 -2.31
C MET A 273 19.30 21.63 -3.44
N LEU A 274 18.32 22.03 -4.26
CA LEU A 274 17.84 21.26 -5.41
C LEU A 274 18.96 21.05 -6.43
N ALA A 275 19.74 22.07 -6.71
CA ALA A 275 20.88 22.02 -7.62
C ALA A 275 21.99 21.08 -7.14
N SER A 276 22.20 20.98 -5.82
CA SER A 276 23.24 20.11 -5.25
C SER A 276 22.90 18.62 -5.28
N PHE A 277 21.62 18.27 -5.36
CA PHE A 277 21.19 16.86 -5.35
C PHE A 277 21.41 16.19 -6.71
N GLU A 278 20.79 16.69 -7.77
CA GLU A 278 20.93 16.21 -9.16
C GLU A 278 20.49 17.31 -10.13
N ARG A 279 20.91 17.26 -11.40
CA ARG A 279 20.47 18.18 -12.48
C ARG A 279 20.70 19.67 -12.16
N MET A 280 21.89 19.99 -11.71
CA MET A 280 22.27 21.35 -11.30
C MET A 280 21.93 22.41 -12.35
N THR A 281 22.27 22.14 -13.62
CA THR A 281 22.05 23.09 -14.72
C THR A 281 20.59 23.46 -14.95
N ASP A 282 19.70 22.46 -14.88
CA ASP A 282 18.27 22.66 -15.11
C ASP A 282 17.63 23.53 -14.02
N PHE A 283 17.95 23.23 -12.75
CA PHE A 283 17.41 24.00 -11.62
C PHE A 283 17.96 25.42 -11.55
N LEU A 284 19.24 25.61 -11.84
CA LEU A 284 19.83 26.96 -11.86
C LEU A 284 19.29 27.78 -13.04
N PHE A 285 19.10 27.16 -14.21
CA PHE A 285 18.50 27.84 -15.35
C PHE A 285 17.05 28.25 -15.06
N GLU A 286 16.25 27.33 -14.51
CA GLU A 286 14.85 27.59 -14.11
C GLU A 286 14.79 28.72 -13.06
N ALA A 287 15.66 28.67 -12.06
CA ALA A 287 15.75 29.73 -11.04
C ALA A 287 16.12 31.09 -11.63
N GLY A 288 17.06 31.13 -12.59
CA GLY A 288 17.42 32.33 -13.31
C GLY A 288 16.28 32.90 -14.15
N THR A 289 15.55 32.05 -14.90
CA THR A 289 14.42 32.47 -15.72
C THR A 289 13.25 33.00 -14.89
N HIS A 290 12.97 32.39 -13.73
CA HIS A 290 11.87 32.77 -12.85
C HIS A 290 12.28 33.76 -11.74
N SER A 291 13.54 34.21 -11.72
CA SER A 291 14.07 35.11 -10.69
C SER A 291 13.80 34.64 -9.26
N ARG A 292 13.94 33.31 -9.01
CA ARG A 292 13.74 32.74 -7.69
C ARG A 292 14.83 33.22 -6.71
N LYS A 293 14.42 33.54 -5.48
CA LYS A 293 15.34 33.93 -4.40
C LYS A 293 15.54 32.75 -3.46
N ASP A 294 16.80 32.50 -3.08
CA ASP A 294 17.16 31.50 -2.08
C ASP A 294 17.56 32.19 -0.77
N PRO A 295 16.86 31.94 0.35
CA PRO A 295 17.15 32.61 1.64
C PRO A 295 18.40 32.06 2.36
N ILE A 296 19.06 31.03 1.84
CA ILE A 296 20.26 30.39 2.43
C ILE A 296 20.03 29.95 3.89
N ASN A 297 18.91 29.27 4.13
CA ASN A 297 18.57 28.79 5.47
C ASN A 297 18.95 27.30 5.68
N GLY A 298 19.30 26.58 4.62
CA GLY A 298 19.62 25.15 4.66
C GLY A 298 21.09 24.86 4.94
N ILE A 299 21.40 23.63 5.33
CA ILE A 299 22.76 23.16 5.57
C ILE A 299 23.57 23.16 4.28
N THR A 300 23.04 22.58 3.21
CA THR A 300 23.70 22.46 1.91
C THR A 300 23.97 23.81 1.28
N GLU A 301 23.03 24.73 1.37
CA GLU A 301 23.12 26.11 0.89
C GLU A 301 24.25 26.87 1.61
N SER A 302 24.30 26.74 2.94
CA SER A 302 25.37 27.34 3.75
C SER A 302 26.73 26.76 3.44
N ILE A 303 26.85 25.44 3.19
CA ILE A 303 28.12 24.81 2.80
C ILE A 303 28.57 25.32 1.44
N VAL A 304 27.67 25.43 0.46
CA VAL A 304 27.99 25.91 -0.89
C VAL A 304 28.47 27.37 -0.87
N THR A 305 27.83 28.22 -0.04
CA THR A 305 28.19 29.66 0.06
C THR A 305 29.33 29.96 1.04
N GLY A 306 29.80 28.96 1.81
CA GLY A 306 30.83 29.10 2.83
C GLY A 306 30.38 29.90 4.05
N THR A 307 29.09 30.02 4.30
CA THR A 307 28.50 30.67 5.47
C THR A 307 28.33 29.72 6.66
N PRO A 308 28.43 30.23 7.91
CA PRO A 308 28.17 29.38 9.08
C PRO A 308 26.74 28.83 9.05
N ILE A 309 26.58 27.52 9.39
CA ILE A 309 25.28 26.86 9.38
C ILE A 309 24.41 27.41 10.52
N PRO A 310 23.15 27.82 10.27
CA PRO A 310 22.27 28.41 11.29
C PRO A 310 21.57 27.28 12.13
N LEU A 311 22.37 26.34 12.65
CA LEU A 311 21.90 25.22 13.48
C LEU A 311 22.81 25.05 14.72
N GLY A 312 22.26 24.59 15.81
CA GLY A 312 22.98 24.36 17.05
C GLY A 312 23.56 25.69 17.59
N THR A 313 24.86 25.74 17.83
CA THR A 313 25.55 26.94 18.30
C THR A 313 25.57 28.08 17.30
N GLY A 314 25.36 27.81 16.01
CA GLY A 314 25.26 28.83 14.95
C GLY A 314 23.87 29.51 14.86
N LEU A 315 22.87 29.04 15.58
CA LEU A 315 21.51 29.59 15.56
C LEU A 315 21.44 30.98 16.22
N PHE A 316 22.28 31.23 17.21
CA PHE A 316 22.31 32.49 17.97
C PHE A 316 23.71 33.09 17.95
N LYS A 317 23.76 34.42 17.98
CA LYS A 317 24.99 35.18 18.10
C LYS A 317 25.21 35.59 19.55
N VAL A 318 26.38 35.29 20.09
CA VAL A 318 26.76 35.77 21.42
C VAL A 318 27.44 37.14 21.23
N LEU A 319 26.82 38.18 21.79
CA LEU A 319 27.37 39.52 21.78
C LEU A 319 27.86 39.89 23.17
N HIS A 320 29.06 40.40 23.25
CA HIS A 320 29.58 40.96 24.48
C HIS A 320 28.91 42.32 24.75
N ALA A 321 28.12 42.39 25.82
CA ALA A 321 27.56 43.65 26.27
C ALA A 321 28.58 44.35 27.14
N PHE A 322 29.01 45.54 26.71
CA PHE A 322 29.82 46.39 27.61
C PHE A 322 28.92 46.85 28.75
N PRO A 323 29.38 46.73 30.01
CA PRO A 323 28.61 47.24 31.13
C PRO A 323 28.44 48.75 30.97
N PRO A 324 27.29 49.30 31.40
CA PRO A 324 27.07 50.74 31.34
C PRO A 324 28.19 51.49 32.06
N LYS A 325 28.59 52.64 31.56
CA LYS A 325 29.72 53.40 32.07
C LYS A 325 29.65 53.66 33.58
N GLU A 326 28.47 53.65 34.17
CA GLU A 326 28.21 53.81 35.58
C GLU A 326 28.71 52.64 36.44
N THR A 327 28.73 51.40 35.90
CA THR A 327 29.21 50.20 36.60
C THR A 327 30.71 49.99 36.46
N LEU A 328 31.38 50.69 35.54
CA LEU A 328 32.84 50.61 35.33
C LEU A 328 33.62 51.48 36.28
N GLY A 329 32.97 52.23 37.16
CA GLY A 329 33.68 53.13 38.11
C GLY A 329 34.51 54.25 37.44
N VAL A 330 34.25 54.45 36.13
CA VAL A 330 34.90 55.53 35.40
C VAL A 330 34.28 56.87 35.87
N GLU A 331 34.92 57.50 36.82
CA GLU A 331 34.61 58.89 37.18
C GLU A 331 34.48 59.69 35.90
N LYS A 332 33.35 60.37 35.72
CA LYS A 332 33.18 61.37 34.66
C LYS A 332 34.19 62.45 34.89
N ARG A 333 35.33 62.36 34.20
CA ARG A 333 36.27 63.47 34.18
C ARG A 333 35.48 64.72 33.72
N PRO A 334 35.48 65.79 34.50
CA PRO A 334 34.76 66.99 34.09
C PRO A 334 35.31 67.48 32.73
N THR A 335 34.43 67.77 31.81
CA THR A 335 34.81 68.30 30.51
C THR A 335 35.54 69.64 30.74
N ILE A 336 36.54 69.94 29.92
CA ILE A 336 37.33 71.15 29.98
C ILE A 336 36.41 72.39 30.06
N LEU A 337 35.27 72.34 29.37
CA LEU A 337 34.26 73.42 29.42
C LEU A 337 33.56 73.56 30.78
N SER A 338 33.28 72.45 31.45
CA SER A 338 32.64 72.49 32.82
C SER A 338 33.63 72.89 33.88
N SER A 339 34.97 72.73 33.69
CA SER A 339 35.98 73.18 34.57
C SER A 339 36.28 74.70 34.39
N ILE A 340 35.94 75.27 33.23
CA ILE A 340 36.05 76.70 32.96
C ILE A 340 34.80 77.44 33.44
N ALA A 341 33.62 76.87 33.38
CA ALA A 341 32.35 77.48 33.84
C ALA A 341 32.21 77.56 35.37
N ASN A 342 33.04 76.84 36.13
CA ASN A 342 33.07 76.88 37.61
C ASN A 342 34.19 77.69 38.18
N LYS A 343 34.87 78.52 37.37
CA LYS A 343 35.75 79.63 37.79
C LYS A 343 35.03 80.92 37.47
#